data_a1e43b8314531afeb94664a4b326e580
#
_entry.id   a1e43b8314531afeb94664a4b326e580
#
_cell.length_a   1.000
_cell.length_b   1.000
_cell.length_c   1.000
_cell.angle_alpha   90.00
_cell.angle_beta   90.00
_cell.angle_gamma   90.00
#
_symmetry.space_group_name_H-M   'P 1'
#
loop_
_entity.id
_entity.type
_entity.pdbx_description
1 polymer ?
#
loop_
_entity_poly.entity_id
_entity_poly.type
_entity_poly.pdbx_seq_one_letter_code
_entity_poly.pdbx_strand_id
1 'polypeptide(L)'
;MNKVQYIINNIAKGTDNINESMTSIGNVMSDAEAKVTLINDDMNNMVAATEEIAASTATAFNEVTEFCQGTEKIAELTEKNTELAKKINNISGKIAKHSDEAKAKASDNYEIMSRKLETEDANAKSVEKINALSNDILAISDQTNLLAINASIEAARAGEAGRGFAVVASEISTLAESTNKAANEIQVVSNTVMQAIEGLESISAQMLAYIRDNVLKDYSDYSQTNRQFASDAEIMNRDMENLSDIVKKYGESVEELRTSIESVSSAAEENSAEIITVADMVDKFDAAMKDTVAMTKANMETVAGMKKIVSDYKTSDTENKPDR
;
A
#
# COMPACT_ATOMS: atom_id res chain seq x y z
N MET A 1 -72.47 41.39 -72.79
CA MET A 1 -71.43 41.91 -71.84
C MET A 1 -70.37 42.59 -72.68
N ASN A 2 -70.13 43.89 -72.45
CA ASN A 2 -69.19 44.65 -73.27
C ASN A 2 -67.76 44.15 -72.95
N LYS A 3 -66.90 44.01 -73.98
CA LYS A 3 -65.52 43.47 -73.86
C LYS A 3 -64.67 44.15 -72.79
N VAL A 4 -64.93 45.44 -72.59
CA VAL A 4 -64.32 46.31 -71.57
C VAL A 4 -64.72 45.88 -70.12
N GLN A 5 -66.00 45.57 -69.95
CA GLN A 5 -66.56 45.15 -68.66
C GLN A 5 -66.02 43.80 -68.21
N TYR A 6 -65.82 42.89 -69.20
CA TYR A 6 -65.11 41.59 -68.95
C TYR A 6 -63.68 41.77 -68.50
N ILE A 7 -62.92 42.70 -69.16
CA ILE A 7 -61.52 43.02 -68.77
C ILE A 7 -61.46 43.59 -67.37
N ILE A 8 -62.31 44.59 -67.04
CA ILE A 8 -62.42 45.25 -65.75
C ILE A 8 -62.72 44.23 -64.60
N ASN A 9 -63.61 43.28 -64.85
CA ASN A 9 -63.92 42.23 -63.85
C ASN A 9 -62.77 41.25 -63.65
N ASN A 10 -62.01 40.94 -64.74
CA ASN A 10 -60.84 40.13 -64.60
C ASN A 10 -59.69 40.82 -63.86
N ILE A 11 -59.51 42.15 -64.11
CA ILE A 11 -58.52 42.95 -63.34
C ILE A 11 -58.94 43.01 -61.86
N ALA A 12 -60.24 43.26 -61.54
CA ALA A 12 -60.72 43.25 -60.17
C ALA A 12 -60.43 41.92 -59.44
N LYS A 13 -60.76 40.80 -60.07
CA LYS A 13 -60.45 39.47 -59.51
C LYS A 13 -58.92 39.25 -59.34
N GLY A 14 -58.10 39.64 -60.34
CA GLY A 14 -56.67 39.57 -60.28
C GLY A 14 -56.08 40.44 -59.13
N THR A 15 -56.56 41.61 -58.93
CA THR A 15 -56.15 42.47 -57.81
C THR A 15 -56.55 41.95 -56.43
N ASP A 16 -57.72 41.32 -56.28
CA ASP A 16 -58.11 40.64 -55.07
C ASP A 16 -57.18 39.46 -54.72
N ASN A 17 -56.92 38.61 -55.73
CA ASN A 17 -56.02 37.48 -55.56
C ASN A 17 -54.56 37.95 -55.16
N ILE A 18 -54.05 38.98 -55.79
CA ILE A 18 -52.76 39.56 -55.47
C ILE A 18 -52.80 40.11 -54.04
N ASN A 19 -53.82 40.79 -53.63
CA ASN A 19 -53.96 41.33 -52.26
C ASN A 19 -53.98 40.23 -51.20
N GLU A 20 -54.67 39.11 -51.43
CA GLU A 20 -54.65 37.96 -50.56
C GLU A 20 -53.25 37.32 -50.47
N SER A 21 -52.59 37.20 -51.64
CA SER A 21 -51.21 36.67 -51.70
C SER A 21 -50.21 37.57 -50.92
N MET A 22 -50.30 38.91 -51.06
CA MET A 22 -49.49 39.85 -50.34
C MET A 22 -49.70 39.78 -48.83
N THR A 23 -50.96 39.62 -48.40
CA THR A 23 -51.27 39.43 -46.97
C THR A 23 -50.71 38.13 -46.44
N SER A 24 -50.79 37.06 -47.19
CA SER A 24 -50.15 35.77 -46.82
C SER A 24 -48.64 35.88 -46.74
N ILE A 25 -47.98 36.55 -47.68
CA ILE A 25 -46.52 36.80 -47.63
C ILE A 25 -46.16 37.62 -46.38
N GLY A 26 -46.94 38.64 -46.06
CA GLY A 26 -46.72 39.43 -44.82
C GLY A 26 -46.76 38.56 -43.54
N ASN A 27 -47.74 37.69 -43.46
CA ASN A 27 -47.81 36.75 -42.30
C ASN A 27 -46.62 35.79 -42.25
N VAL A 28 -46.19 35.26 -43.39
CA VAL A 28 -45.03 34.38 -43.49
C VAL A 28 -43.73 35.10 -43.08
N MET A 29 -43.60 36.40 -43.49
CA MET A 29 -42.43 37.22 -43.09
C MET A 29 -42.40 37.51 -41.58
N SER A 30 -43.57 37.77 -40.99
CA SER A 30 -43.66 37.99 -39.53
C SER A 30 -43.30 36.71 -38.74
N ASP A 31 -43.72 35.54 -39.22
CA ASP A 31 -43.34 34.25 -38.62
C ASP A 31 -41.83 33.96 -38.82
N ALA A 32 -41.28 34.32 -39.96
CA ALA A 32 -39.86 34.17 -40.25
C ALA A 32 -39.01 35.10 -39.35
N GLU A 33 -39.42 36.33 -39.07
CA GLU A 33 -38.72 37.27 -38.15
C GLU A 33 -38.69 36.72 -36.73
N ALA A 34 -39.80 36.15 -36.26
CA ALA A 34 -39.84 35.49 -34.94
C ALA A 34 -38.84 34.29 -34.87
N LYS A 35 -38.73 33.50 -35.95
CA LYS A 35 -37.77 32.39 -36.03
C LYS A 35 -36.32 32.85 -36.07
N VAL A 36 -36.01 33.96 -36.75
CA VAL A 36 -34.67 34.58 -36.73
C VAL A 36 -34.26 34.94 -35.30
N THR A 37 -35.19 35.53 -34.53
CA THR A 37 -34.90 35.88 -33.13
C THR A 37 -34.57 34.63 -32.31
N LEU A 38 -35.31 33.54 -32.47
CA LEU A 38 -35.05 32.27 -31.77
C LEU A 38 -33.69 31.68 -32.20
N ILE A 39 -33.33 31.72 -33.49
CA ILE A 39 -32.03 31.24 -33.97
C ILE A 39 -30.88 32.05 -33.35
N ASN A 40 -31.03 33.38 -33.22
CA ASN A 40 -30.03 34.23 -32.56
C ASN A 40 -29.87 33.88 -31.08
N ASP A 41 -30.94 33.59 -30.36
CA ASP A 41 -30.90 33.17 -28.96
C ASP A 41 -30.24 31.80 -28.84
N ASP A 42 -30.54 30.86 -29.71
CA ASP A 42 -29.91 29.53 -29.76
C ASP A 42 -28.40 29.62 -30.06
N MET A 43 -28.01 30.51 -31.00
CA MET A 43 -26.58 30.75 -31.29
C MET A 43 -25.82 31.29 -30.07
N ASN A 44 -26.41 32.28 -29.33
CA ASN A 44 -25.80 32.78 -28.11
C ASN A 44 -25.60 31.66 -27.05
N ASN A 45 -26.59 30.78 -26.90
CA ASN A 45 -26.50 29.65 -26.02
C ASN A 45 -25.40 28.65 -26.48
N MET A 46 -25.28 28.43 -27.81
CA MET A 46 -24.22 27.58 -28.38
C MET A 46 -22.82 28.19 -28.15
N VAL A 47 -22.64 29.48 -28.27
CA VAL A 47 -21.36 30.17 -27.94
C VAL A 47 -21.00 29.90 -26.48
N ALA A 48 -21.92 30.17 -25.56
CA ALA A 48 -21.68 29.96 -24.13
C ALA A 48 -21.34 28.47 -23.82
N ALA A 49 -22.07 27.53 -24.40
CA ALA A 49 -21.79 26.10 -24.23
C ALA A 49 -20.43 25.68 -24.79
N THR A 50 -20.03 26.25 -25.93
CA THR A 50 -18.73 25.94 -26.56
C THR A 50 -17.56 26.52 -25.72
N GLU A 51 -17.73 27.71 -25.14
CA GLU A 51 -16.75 28.29 -24.19
C GLU A 51 -16.61 27.42 -22.92
N GLU A 52 -17.73 26.93 -22.39
CA GLU A 52 -17.71 26.03 -21.22
C GLU A 52 -17.03 24.69 -21.54
N ILE A 53 -17.28 24.13 -22.73
CA ILE A 53 -16.58 22.92 -23.22
C ILE A 53 -15.08 23.16 -23.30
N ALA A 54 -14.65 24.29 -23.88
CA ALA A 54 -13.22 24.62 -23.99
C ALA A 54 -12.55 24.75 -22.61
N ALA A 55 -13.20 25.42 -21.66
CA ALA A 55 -12.70 25.57 -20.29
C ALA A 55 -12.61 24.21 -19.56
N SER A 56 -13.64 23.39 -19.72
CA SER A 56 -13.69 22.03 -19.13
C SER A 56 -12.61 21.12 -19.73
N THR A 57 -12.39 21.20 -21.04
CA THR A 57 -11.35 20.47 -21.76
C THR A 57 -9.94 20.86 -21.30
N ALA A 58 -9.67 22.15 -21.09
CA ALA A 58 -8.41 22.63 -20.53
C ALA A 58 -8.16 22.12 -19.10
N THR A 59 -9.21 22.08 -18.27
CA THR A 59 -9.15 21.52 -16.93
C THR A 59 -8.85 20.02 -16.97
N ALA A 60 -9.57 19.26 -17.79
CA ALA A 60 -9.36 17.81 -17.96
C ALA A 60 -7.95 17.50 -18.46
N PHE A 61 -7.38 18.31 -19.35
CA PHE A 61 -5.99 18.16 -19.84
C PHE A 61 -4.97 18.31 -18.69
N ASN A 62 -5.18 19.28 -17.80
CA ASN A 62 -4.32 19.46 -16.62
C ASN A 62 -4.42 18.28 -15.65
N GLU A 63 -5.64 17.78 -15.37
CA GLU A 63 -5.88 16.63 -14.52
C GLU A 63 -5.22 15.35 -15.08
N VAL A 64 -5.31 15.13 -16.40
CA VAL A 64 -4.64 14.00 -17.07
C VAL A 64 -3.12 14.13 -16.95
N THR A 65 -2.57 15.35 -17.05
CA THR A 65 -1.15 15.58 -16.87
C THR A 65 -0.67 15.26 -15.45
N GLU A 66 -1.40 15.68 -14.43
CA GLU A 66 -1.13 15.32 -13.03
C GLU A 66 -1.24 13.80 -12.79
N PHE A 67 -2.22 13.16 -13.43
CA PHE A 67 -2.39 11.71 -13.34
C PHE A 67 -1.22 10.95 -13.98
N CYS A 68 -0.68 11.41 -15.12
CA CYS A 68 0.54 10.90 -15.71
C CYS A 68 1.71 10.93 -14.73
N GLN A 69 1.97 12.08 -14.11
CA GLN A 69 3.06 12.25 -13.12
C GLN A 69 2.85 11.33 -11.90
N GLY A 70 1.60 11.19 -11.44
CA GLY A 70 1.25 10.26 -10.38
C GLY A 70 1.56 8.81 -10.73
N THR A 71 1.22 8.40 -11.94
CA THR A 71 1.46 7.05 -12.45
C THR A 71 2.95 6.74 -12.57
N GLU A 72 3.77 7.67 -13.07
CA GLU A 72 5.24 7.54 -13.11
C GLU A 72 5.84 7.37 -11.71
N LYS A 73 5.35 8.15 -10.74
CA LYS A 73 5.82 8.03 -9.36
C LYS A 73 5.45 6.69 -8.72
N ILE A 74 4.26 6.16 -9.01
CA ILE A 74 3.86 4.82 -8.56
C ILE A 74 4.77 3.76 -9.20
N ALA A 75 5.13 3.88 -10.47
CA ALA A 75 6.07 2.98 -11.14
C ALA A 75 7.44 2.96 -10.43
N GLU A 76 8.01 4.12 -10.12
CA GLU A 76 9.28 4.26 -9.39
C GLU A 76 9.22 3.61 -8.00
N LEU A 77 8.13 3.85 -7.25
CA LEU A 77 7.93 3.25 -5.93
C LEU A 77 7.77 1.73 -6.00
N THR A 78 7.10 1.23 -7.03
CA THR A 78 6.93 -0.20 -7.28
C THR A 78 8.27 -0.88 -7.53
N GLU A 79 9.14 -0.29 -8.33
CA GLU A 79 10.49 -0.79 -8.58
C GLU A 79 11.34 -0.81 -7.29
N LYS A 80 11.33 0.27 -6.52
CA LYS A 80 12.03 0.35 -5.22
C LYS A 80 11.54 -0.69 -4.23
N ASN A 81 10.22 -0.90 -4.14
CA ASN A 81 9.65 -1.89 -3.24
C ASN A 81 9.99 -3.33 -3.69
N THR A 82 10.04 -3.59 -4.98
CA THR A 82 10.52 -4.86 -5.54
C THR A 82 11.97 -5.13 -5.13
N GLU A 83 12.85 -4.14 -5.22
CA GLU A 83 14.25 -4.27 -4.79
C GLU A 83 14.35 -4.51 -3.28
N LEU A 84 13.53 -3.80 -2.49
CA LEU A 84 13.47 -3.98 -1.03
C LEU A 84 12.97 -5.38 -0.66
N ALA A 85 11.93 -5.89 -1.30
CA ALA A 85 11.43 -7.25 -1.10
C ALA A 85 12.52 -8.30 -1.36
N LYS A 86 13.26 -8.17 -2.46
CA LYS A 86 14.40 -9.05 -2.77
C LYS A 86 15.50 -8.99 -1.70
N LYS A 87 15.79 -7.80 -1.18
CA LYS A 87 16.78 -7.64 -0.08
C LYS A 87 16.29 -8.31 1.21
N ILE A 88 15.03 -8.11 1.58
CA ILE A 88 14.44 -8.74 2.77
C ILE A 88 14.49 -10.26 2.65
N ASN A 89 14.07 -10.82 1.53
CA ASN A 89 14.12 -12.27 1.28
C ASN A 89 15.54 -12.82 1.45
N ASN A 90 16.55 -12.19 0.84
CA ASN A 90 17.95 -12.62 0.95
C ASN A 90 18.49 -12.54 2.38
N ILE A 91 18.22 -11.42 3.08
CA ILE A 91 18.69 -11.22 4.47
C ILE A 91 18.00 -12.22 5.40
N SER A 92 16.71 -12.39 5.30
CA SER A 92 15.92 -13.32 6.13
C SER A 92 16.34 -14.77 5.91
N GLY A 93 16.60 -15.17 4.66
CA GLY A 93 17.14 -16.48 4.34
C GLY A 93 18.53 -16.73 4.96
N LYS A 94 19.40 -15.72 4.96
CA LYS A 94 20.72 -15.80 5.62
C LYS A 94 20.59 -15.91 7.14
N ILE A 95 19.72 -15.10 7.75
CA ILE A 95 19.51 -15.14 9.22
C ILE A 95 18.92 -16.48 9.63
N ALA A 96 17.93 -17.01 8.91
CA ALA A 96 17.36 -18.33 9.18
C ALA A 96 18.45 -19.41 9.15
N LYS A 97 19.31 -19.42 8.13
CA LYS A 97 20.44 -20.35 8.03
C LYS A 97 21.42 -20.21 9.19
N HIS A 98 21.80 -18.98 9.54
CA HIS A 98 22.70 -18.73 10.68
C HIS A 98 22.08 -19.17 12.01
N SER A 99 20.77 -18.99 12.18
CA SER A 99 20.05 -19.45 13.38
C SER A 99 20.05 -20.99 13.48
N ASP A 100 19.84 -21.68 12.34
CA ASP A 100 19.92 -23.14 12.30
C ASP A 100 21.34 -23.66 12.63
N GLU A 101 22.38 -23.02 12.09
CA GLU A 101 23.78 -23.32 12.38
C GLU A 101 24.15 -23.07 13.86
N ALA A 102 23.67 -21.95 14.42
CA ALA A 102 23.88 -21.59 15.83
C ALA A 102 23.15 -22.57 16.77
N LYS A 103 21.91 -22.97 16.41
CA LYS A 103 21.16 -24.01 17.11
C LYS A 103 21.91 -25.32 17.13
N ALA A 104 22.46 -25.79 16.01
CA ALA A 104 23.26 -27.01 15.93
C ALA A 104 24.46 -26.94 16.86
N LYS A 105 25.23 -25.82 16.82
CA LYS A 105 26.40 -25.63 17.72
C LYS A 105 26.01 -25.59 19.20
N ALA A 106 24.90 -24.95 19.53
CA ALA A 106 24.41 -24.93 20.90
C ALA A 106 23.97 -26.31 21.38
N SER A 107 23.36 -27.12 20.50
CA SER A 107 23.00 -28.52 20.77
C SER A 107 24.24 -29.38 21.01
N ASP A 108 25.28 -29.26 20.15
CA ASP A 108 26.52 -29.99 20.31
C ASP A 108 27.21 -29.63 21.64
N ASN A 109 27.25 -28.33 21.99
CA ASN A 109 27.78 -27.86 23.25
C ASN A 109 27.01 -28.42 24.47
N TYR A 110 25.66 -28.45 24.34
CA TYR A 110 24.81 -29.05 25.38
C TYR A 110 25.17 -30.52 25.60
N GLU A 111 25.33 -31.30 24.55
CA GLU A 111 25.71 -32.72 24.67
C GLU A 111 27.09 -32.90 25.30
N ILE A 112 28.09 -32.10 24.87
CA ILE A 112 29.45 -32.14 25.42
C ILE A 112 29.45 -31.82 26.92
N MET A 113 28.72 -30.74 27.32
CA MET A 113 28.62 -30.37 28.73
C MET A 113 27.89 -31.40 29.56
N SER A 114 26.80 -31.99 29.03
CA SER A 114 26.04 -33.05 29.70
C SER A 114 26.92 -34.27 30.00
N ARG A 115 27.73 -34.73 29.01
CA ARG A 115 28.68 -35.85 29.20
C ARG A 115 29.77 -35.49 30.19
N LYS A 116 30.28 -34.25 30.22
CA LYS A 116 31.26 -33.83 31.21
C LYS A 116 30.69 -33.84 32.63
N LEU A 117 29.43 -33.40 32.80
CA LEU A 117 28.79 -33.44 34.11
C LEU A 117 28.64 -34.86 34.65
N GLU A 118 28.35 -35.88 33.80
CA GLU A 118 28.33 -37.28 34.18
C GLU A 118 29.76 -37.77 34.62
N THR A 119 30.81 -37.20 34.07
CA THR A 119 32.19 -37.52 34.45
C THR A 119 32.54 -36.91 35.80
N GLU A 120 32.05 -35.72 36.14
CA GLU A 120 32.29 -35.08 37.45
C GLU A 120 31.61 -35.81 38.60
N ASP A 121 30.48 -36.49 38.38
CA ASP A 121 29.89 -37.44 39.37
C ASP A 121 30.86 -38.58 39.74
N ALA A 122 31.65 -39.04 38.82
CA ALA A 122 32.69 -40.04 39.10
C ALA A 122 33.86 -39.46 39.96
N ASN A 123 34.20 -38.19 39.76
CA ASN A 123 35.20 -37.47 40.58
C ASN A 123 34.68 -37.26 42.01
N ALA A 124 33.42 -36.88 42.19
CA ALA A 124 32.79 -36.76 43.50
C ALA A 124 32.85 -38.09 44.28
N LYS A 125 32.53 -39.22 43.65
CA LYS A 125 32.66 -40.56 44.25
C LYS A 125 34.09 -40.88 44.66
N SER A 126 35.09 -40.33 44.00
CA SER A 126 36.49 -40.54 44.33
C SER A 126 36.86 -39.75 45.60
N VAL A 127 36.33 -38.55 45.82
CA VAL A 127 36.51 -37.75 47.03
C VAL A 127 35.79 -38.39 48.22
N GLU A 128 34.62 -38.99 48.03
CA GLU A 128 33.92 -39.76 49.07
C GLU A 128 34.78 -40.93 49.56
N LYS A 129 35.47 -41.66 48.64
CA LYS A 129 36.39 -42.72 49.01
C LYS A 129 37.59 -42.23 49.82
N ILE A 130 38.10 -41.02 49.52
CA ILE A 130 39.19 -40.39 50.31
C ILE A 130 38.69 -40.12 51.74
N ASN A 131 37.47 -39.61 51.89
CA ASN A 131 36.85 -39.37 53.21
C ASN A 131 36.69 -40.68 53.98
N ALA A 132 36.25 -41.80 53.35
CA ALA A 132 36.11 -43.09 53.94
C ALA A 132 37.50 -43.64 54.42
N LEU A 133 38.53 -43.57 53.54
CA LEU A 133 39.89 -43.95 53.87
C LEU A 133 40.48 -43.12 55.00
N SER A 134 40.21 -41.82 55.05
CA SER A 134 40.66 -40.95 56.17
C SER A 134 40.02 -41.35 57.49
N ASN A 135 38.71 -41.73 57.47
CA ASN A 135 38.05 -42.28 58.66
C ASN A 135 38.69 -43.58 59.15
N ASP A 136 39.09 -44.48 58.20
CA ASP A 136 39.77 -45.73 58.56
C ASP A 136 41.17 -45.44 59.19
N ILE A 137 41.89 -44.45 58.65
CA ILE A 137 43.19 -44.01 59.20
C ILE A 137 43.03 -43.43 60.59
N LEU A 138 41.96 -42.63 60.82
CA LEU A 138 41.66 -42.07 62.16
C LEU A 138 41.42 -43.20 63.17
N ALA A 139 40.58 -44.19 62.80
CA ALA A 139 40.30 -45.37 63.65
C ALA A 139 41.57 -46.16 63.97
N ILE A 140 42.41 -46.42 62.96
CA ILE A 140 43.70 -47.10 63.17
C ILE A 140 44.64 -46.27 64.07
N SER A 141 44.71 -44.96 63.85
CA SER A 141 45.54 -44.04 64.65
C SER A 141 45.12 -44.04 66.13
N ASP A 142 43.80 -43.92 66.37
CA ASP A 142 43.24 -44.00 67.74
C ASP A 142 43.54 -45.33 68.42
N GLN A 143 43.39 -46.41 67.68
CA GLN A 143 43.73 -47.74 68.18
C GLN A 143 45.23 -47.92 68.49
N THR A 144 46.08 -47.32 67.61
CA THR A 144 47.52 -47.30 67.77
C THR A 144 47.96 -46.49 68.99
N ASN A 145 47.34 -45.37 69.17
CA ASN A 145 47.55 -44.51 70.35
C ASN A 145 47.15 -45.20 71.65
N LEU A 146 46.00 -45.89 71.65
CA LEU A 146 45.58 -46.67 72.82
C LEU A 146 46.56 -47.81 73.11
N LEU A 147 47.03 -48.48 72.09
CA LEU A 147 48.08 -49.55 72.24
C LEU A 147 49.40 -48.96 72.78
N ALA A 148 49.83 -47.83 72.29
CA ALA A 148 51.01 -47.11 72.76
C ALA A 148 50.86 -46.66 74.22
N ILE A 149 49.70 -46.10 74.66
CA ILE A 149 49.44 -45.74 76.03
C ILE A 149 49.50 -47.02 76.93
N ASN A 150 48.87 -48.09 76.49
CA ASN A 150 48.90 -49.33 77.25
C ASN A 150 50.34 -49.88 77.42
N ALA A 151 51.14 -49.83 76.33
CA ALA A 151 52.57 -50.23 76.36
C ALA A 151 53.41 -49.32 77.23
N SER A 152 53.13 -47.98 77.26
CA SER A 152 53.79 -47.05 78.16
C SER A 152 53.47 -47.33 79.64
N ILE A 153 52.27 -47.74 79.96
CA ILE A 153 51.85 -48.11 81.31
C ILE A 153 52.59 -49.37 81.76
N GLU A 154 52.69 -50.38 80.89
CA GLU A 154 53.35 -51.62 81.28
C GLU A 154 54.85 -51.46 81.32
N ALA A 155 55.44 -50.60 80.48
CA ALA A 155 56.86 -50.26 80.53
C ALA A 155 57.20 -49.52 81.85
N ALA A 156 56.36 -48.61 82.34
CA ALA A 156 56.47 -47.92 83.65
C ALA A 156 56.35 -48.94 84.76
N ARG A 157 55.52 -49.93 84.62
CA ARG A 157 55.35 -51.01 85.63
C ARG A 157 56.56 -51.94 85.75
N ALA A 158 57.34 -52.08 84.68
CA ALA A 158 58.63 -52.85 84.65
C ALA A 158 59.86 -52.10 85.25
N GLY A 159 59.66 -50.85 85.65
CA GLY A 159 60.73 -50.07 86.33
C GLY A 159 61.92 -49.76 85.44
N GLU A 160 63.19 -49.89 85.96
CA GLU A 160 64.40 -49.64 85.16
C GLU A 160 64.55 -50.51 83.95
N ALA A 161 64.08 -51.77 83.99
CA ALA A 161 64.13 -52.64 82.82
C ALA A 161 63.19 -52.23 81.67
N GLY A 162 62.16 -51.48 81.94
CA GLY A 162 61.19 -51.00 80.92
C GLY A 162 61.50 -49.63 80.30
N ARG A 163 62.52 -48.98 80.65
CA ARG A 163 62.85 -47.60 80.34
C ARG A 163 62.97 -47.32 78.81
N GLY A 164 63.65 -48.23 78.11
CA GLY A 164 63.76 -48.20 76.63
C GLY A 164 62.41 -48.41 75.92
N PHE A 165 61.59 -49.31 76.44
CA PHE A 165 60.21 -49.53 75.91
C PHE A 165 59.28 -48.34 76.14
N ALA A 166 59.38 -47.68 77.25
CA ALA A 166 58.63 -46.50 77.55
C ALA A 166 58.91 -45.33 76.57
N VAL A 167 60.13 -45.16 76.12
CA VAL A 167 60.51 -44.16 75.11
C VAL A 167 59.86 -44.48 73.76
N VAL A 168 59.95 -45.74 73.32
CA VAL A 168 59.37 -46.18 72.07
C VAL A 168 57.85 -46.11 72.09
N ALA A 169 57.19 -46.45 73.17
CA ALA A 169 55.77 -46.30 73.34
C ALA A 169 55.34 -44.84 73.32
N SER A 170 56.08 -43.93 73.94
CA SER A 170 55.83 -42.48 73.83
C SER A 170 55.96 -41.93 72.40
N GLU A 171 56.98 -42.45 71.69
CA GLU A 171 57.18 -42.02 70.28
C GLU A 171 56.09 -42.58 69.37
N ILE A 172 55.60 -43.85 69.57
CA ILE A 172 54.44 -44.39 68.85
C ILE A 172 53.19 -43.58 69.15
N SER A 173 52.93 -43.13 70.39
CA SER A 173 51.79 -42.31 70.76
C SER A 173 51.83 -40.93 70.05
N THR A 174 53.02 -40.29 70.01
CA THR A 174 53.24 -39.00 69.34
C THR A 174 53.01 -39.21 67.81
N LEU A 175 53.49 -40.30 67.23
CA LEU A 175 53.27 -40.58 65.78
C LEU A 175 51.81 -40.87 65.49
N ALA A 176 51.11 -41.58 66.34
CA ALA A 176 49.66 -41.79 66.20
C ALA A 176 48.90 -40.50 66.29
N GLU A 177 49.25 -39.61 67.26
CA GLU A 177 48.61 -38.29 67.38
C GLU A 177 48.86 -37.40 66.14
N SER A 178 50.08 -37.43 65.59
CA SER A 178 50.43 -36.74 64.32
C SER A 178 49.68 -37.30 63.15
N THR A 179 49.49 -38.63 63.05
CA THR A 179 48.71 -39.29 62.02
C THR A 179 47.25 -38.92 62.10
N ASN A 180 46.69 -38.92 63.31
CA ASN A 180 45.33 -38.46 63.56
C ASN A 180 45.09 -37.03 63.06
N LYS A 181 46.04 -36.11 63.40
CA LYS A 181 45.94 -34.72 62.93
C LYS A 181 45.97 -34.61 61.41
N ALA A 182 46.91 -35.37 60.76
CA ALA A 182 47.01 -35.37 59.31
C ALA A 182 45.75 -35.90 58.64
N ALA A 183 45.13 -37.00 59.17
CA ALA A 183 43.90 -37.56 58.65
C ALA A 183 42.70 -36.61 58.81
N ASN A 184 42.62 -35.89 59.92
CA ASN A 184 41.61 -34.82 60.12
C ASN A 184 41.81 -33.68 59.13
N GLU A 185 43.05 -33.25 58.85
CA GLU A 185 43.31 -32.22 57.81
C GLU A 185 42.92 -32.70 56.44
N ILE A 186 43.14 -33.96 56.08
CA ILE A 186 42.67 -34.56 54.80
C ILE A 186 41.15 -34.53 54.74
N GLN A 187 40.42 -34.85 55.81
CA GLN A 187 38.98 -34.79 55.85
C GLN A 187 38.42 -33.36 55.59
N VAL A 188 39.03 -32.36 56.27
CA VAL A 188 38.63 -30.96 56.08
C VAL A 188 38.81 -30.55 54.60
N VAL A 189 39.97 -30.85 54.00
CA VAL A 189 40.24 -30.57 52.58
C VAL A 189 39.28 -31.34 51.66
N SER A 190 39.06 -32.63 51.91
CA SER A 190 38.13 -33.46 51.13
C SER A 190 36.70 -32.93 51.19
N ASN A 191 36.21 -32.49 52.34
CA ASN A 191 34.90 -31.90 52.50
C ASN A 191 34.80 -30.56 51.77
N THR A 192 35.83 -29.72 51.80
CA THR A 192 35.90 -28.49 51.04
C THR A 192 35.83 -28.73 49.51
N VAL A 193 36.56 -29.75 49.03
CA VAL A 193 36.53 -30.16 47.61
C VAL A 193 35.17 -30.71 47.25
N MET A 194 34.51 -31.49 48.11
CA MET A 194 33.18 -32.01 47.86
C MET A 194 32.15 -30.88 47.72
N GLN A 195 32.17 -29.90 48.62
CA GLN A 195 31.28 -28.72 48.49
C GLN A 195 31.53 -27.92 47.22
N ALA A 196 32.76 -27.82 46.75
CA ALA A 196 33.09 -27.15 45.50
C ALA A 196 32.54 -27.94 44.29
N ILE A 197 32.63 -29.28 44.29
CA ILE A 197 32.08 -30.16 43.23
C ILE A 197 30.54 -30.02 43.20
N GLU A 198 29.87 -30.16 44.34
CA GLU A 198 28.37 -29.98 44.42
C GLU A 198 27.93 -28.62 43.90
N GLY A 199 28.69 -27.53 44.24
CA GLY A 199 28.43 -26.20 43.72
C GLY A 199 28.57 -26.12 42.20
N LEU A 200 29.63 -26.73 41.64
CA LEU A 200 29.87 -26.81 40.19
C LEU A 200 28.79 -27.61 39.47
N GLU A 201 28.37 -28.75 40.04
CA GLU A 201 27.26 -29.56 39.48
C GLU A 201 25.94 -28.76 39.40
N SER A 202 25.60 -28.06 40.48
CA SER A 202 24.39 -27.25 40.55
C SER A 202 24.41 -26.15 39.50
N ILE A 203 25.53 -25.41 39.37
CA ILE A 203 25.67 -24.32 38.35
C ILE A 203 25.63 -24.90 36.96
N SER A 204 26.31 -26.06 36.70
CA SER A 204 26.33 -26.71 35.39
C SER A 204 24.94 -27.20 34.99
N ALA A 205 24.19 -27.79 35.91
CA ALA A 205 22.82 -28.24 35.67
C ALA A 205 21.90 -27.06 35.32
N GLN A 206 22.03 -25.93 36.04
CA GLN A 206 21.28 -24.68 35.72
C GLN A 206 21.65 -24.15 34.33
N MET A 207 22.93 -24.17 33.96
CA MET A 207 23.38 -23.69 32.64
C MET A 207 22.85 -24.62 31.52
N LEU A 208 22.88 -25.94 31.72
CA LEU A 208 22.30 -26.88 30.76
C LEU A 208 20.79 -26.67 30.59
N ALA A 209 20.07 -26.48 31.69
CA ALA A 209 18.65 -26.15 31.62
C ALA A 209 18.40 -24.85 30.84
N TYR A 210 19.19 -23.81 31.10
CA TYR A 210 19.10 -22.53 30.37
C TYR A 210 19.36 -22.72 28.87
N ILE A 211 20.38 -23.46 28.49
CA ILE A 211 20.68 -23.75 27.06
C ILE A 211 19.49 -24.47 26.41
N ARG A 212 18.96 -25.52 27.05
CA ARG A 212 17.85 -26.32 26.53
C ARG A 212 16.57 -25.53 26.40
N ASP A 213 16.18 -24.83 27.48
CA ASP A 213 14.84 -24.24 27.62
C ASP A 213 14.73 -22.85 26.99
N ASN A 214 15.88 -22.13 26.83
CA ASN A 214 15.91 -20.79 26.26
C ASN A 214 16.72 -20.74 24.98
N VAL A 215 18.02 -21.04 25.00
CA VAL A 215 18.89 -20.79 23.84
C VAL A 215 18.48 -21.59 22.59
N LEU A 216 18.24 -22.92 22.74
CA LEU A 216 17.81 -23.75 21.62
C LEU A 216 16.43 -23.38 21.09
N LYS A 217 15.54 -22.92 21.98
CA LYS A 217 14.21 -22.44 21.62
C LYS A 217 14.31 -21.11 20.88
N ASP A 218 15.08 -20.16 21.39
CA ASP A 218 15.26 -18.85 20.78
C ASP A 218 15.81 -18.95 19.35
N TYR A 219 16.81 -19.79 19.13
CA TYR A 219 17.33 -20.02 17.76
C TYR A 219 16.29 -20.68 16.84
N SER A 220 15.43 -21.57 17.38
CA SER A 220 14.33 -22.15 16.63
C SER A 220 13.31 -21.09 16.22
N ASP A 221 12.93 -20.23 17.14
CA ASP A 221 11.97 -19.17 16.93
C ASP A 221 12.53 -18.12 15.95
N TYR A 222 13.81 -17.77 16.05
CA TYR A 222 14.50 -16.88 15.09
C TYR A 222 14.52 -17.48 13.68
N SER A 223 14.84 -18.77 13.55
CA SER A 223 14.82 -19.44 12.24
C SER A 223 13.42 -19.41 11.63
N GLN A 224 12.40 -19.76 12.41
CA GLN A 224 11.01 -19.75 11.95
C GLN A 224 10.53 -18.36 11.56
N THR A 225 10.78 -17.35 12.40
CA THR A 225 10.39 -15.96 12.14
C THR A 225 11.04 -15.42 10.86
N ASN A 226 12.34 -15.73 10.65
CA ASN A 226 13.02 -15.27 9.43
C ASN A 226 12.57 -16.02 8.17
N ARG A 227 12.16 -17.30 8.27
CA ARG A 227 11.50 -17.99 7.16
C ARG A 227 10.16 -17.35 6.81
N GLN A 228 9.41 -16.89 7.84
CA GLN A 228 8.17 -16.15 7.60
C GLN A 228 8.44 -14.82 6.88
N PHE A 229 9.44 -14.03 7.31
CA PHE A 229 9.83 -12.80 6.62
C PHE A 229 10.26 -13.02 5.19
N ALA A 230 10.95 -14.12 4.90
CA ALA A 230 11.30 -14.48 3.53
C ALA A 230 10.05 -14.77 2.68
N SER A 231 9.09 -15.52 3.23
CA SER A 231 7.79 -15.78 2.57
C SER A 231 6.99 -14.50 2.35
N ASP A 232 6.93 -13.61 3.35
CA ASP A 232 6.22 -12.33 3.23
C ASP A 232 6.86 -11.44 2.16
N ALA A 233 8.18 -11.46 2.05
CA ALA A 233 8.91 -10.75 1.01
C ALA A 233 8.64 -11.32 -0.40
N GLU A 234 8.44 -12.63 -0.54
CA GLU A 234 8.03 -13.23 -1.82
C GLU A 234 6.61 -12.79 -2.22
N ILE A 235 5.68 -12.74 -1.25
CA ILE A 235 4.32 -12.21 -1.48
C ILE A 235 4.41 -10.76 -1.92
N MET A 236 5.19 -9.93 -1.21
CA MET A 236 5.39 -8.52 -1.56
C MET A 236 5.98 -8.35 -2.97
N ASN A 237 6.94 -9.19 -3.37
CA ASN A 237 7.50 -9.14 -4.73
C ASN A 237 6.43 -9.42 -5.79
N ARG A 238 5.59 -10.44 -5.58
CA ARG A 238 4.48 -10.77 -6.49
C ARG A 238 3.43 -9.66 -6.55
N ASP A 239 3.13 -9.03 -5.41
CA ASP A 239 2.18 -7.91 -5.38
C ASP A 239 2.74 -6.68 -6.12
N MET A 240 4.05 -6.45 -6.05
CA MET A 240 4.72 -5.40 -6.84
C MET A 240 4.71 -5.72 -8.35
N GLU A 241 4.84 -6.98 -8.76
CA GLU A 241 4.70 -7.39 -10.16
C GLU A 241 3.28 -7.11 -10.67
N ASN A 242 2.25 -7.47 -9.90
CA ASN A 242 0.85 -7.16 -10.22
C ASN A 242 0.61 -5.64 -10.29
N LEU A 243 1.18 -4.87 -9.36
CA LEU A 243 1.08 -3.41 -9.35
C LEU A 243 1.75 -2.80 -10.58
N SER A 244 2.90 -3.33 -11.02
CA SER A 244 3.58 -2.90 -12.25
C SER A 244 2.69 -3.07 -13.48
N ASP A 245 1.98 -4.20 -13.58
CA ASP A 245 1.04 -4.45 -14.68
C ASP A 245 -0.16 -3.49 -14.66
N ILE A 246 -0.66 -3.17 -13.47
CA ILE A 246 -1.75 -2.18 -13.29
C ILE A 246 -1.27 -0.79 -13.72
N VAL A 247 -0.10 -0.37 -13.30
CA VAL A 247 0.51 0.92 -13.65
C VAL A 247 0.68 1.06 -15.16
N LYS A 248 1.13 -0.01 -15.83
CA LYS A 248 1.24 -0.02 -17.29
C LYS A 248 -0.11 0.20 -17.97
N LYS A 249 -1.16 -0.50 -17.53
CA LYS A 249 -2.53 -0.33 -18.06
C LYS A 249 -3.06 1.09 -17.81
N TYR A 250 -2.75 1.67 -16.65
CA TYR A 250 -3.12 3.06 -16.39
C TYR A 250 -2.41 4.03 -17.33
N GLY A 251 -1.13 3.81 -17.65
CA GLY A 251 -0.42 4.60 -18.65
C GLY A 251 -1.08 4.54 -20.03
N GLU A 252 -1.53 3.36 -20.46
CA GLU A 252 -2.27 3.18 -21.73
C GLU A 252 -3.61 3.94 -21.70
N SER A 253 -4.39 3.83 -20.60
CA SER A 253 -5.66 4.53 -20.44
C SER A 253 -5.53 6.05 -20.41
N VAL A 254 -4.45 6.57 -19.84
CA VAL A 254 -4.14 7.99 -19.81
C VAL A 254 -3.87 8.53 -21.22
N GLU A 255 -3.17 7.80 -22.06
CA GLU A 255 -2.92 8.20 -23.45
C GLU A 255 -4.22 8.19 -24.29
N GLU A 256 -5.11 7.24 -24.05
CA GLU A 256 -6.45 7.22 -24.65
C GLU A 256 -7.29 8.43 -24.21
N LEU A 257 -7.25 8.79 -22.90
CA LEU A 257 -7.93 9.97 -22.37
C LEU A 257 -7.40 11.25 -23.01
N ARG A 258 -6.06 11.37 -23.15
CA ARG A 258 -5.43 12.53 -23.81
C ARG A 258 -5.93 12.70 -25.24
N THR A 259 -5.96 11.62 -25.99
CA THR A 259 -6.48 11.61 -27.37
C THR A 259 -7.96 12.01 -27.43
N SER A 260 -8.75 11.56 -26.47
CA SER A 260 -10.18 11.91 -26.37
C SER A 260 -10.38 13.39 -26.06
N ILE A 261 -9.58 13.96 -25.16
CA ILE A 261 -9.59 15.40 -24.82
C ILE A 261 -9.21 16.25 -26.02
N GLU A 262 -8.16 15.85 -26.77
CA GLU A 262 -7.76 16.53 -28.02
C GLU A 262 -8.90 16.52 -29.07
N SER A 263 -9.63 15.40 -29.18
CA SER A 263 -10.79 15.26 -30.07
C SER A 263 -11.94 16.19 -29.65
N VAL A 264 -12.24 16.29 -28.36
CA VAL A 264 -13.27 17.21 -27.83
C VAL A 264 -12.87 18.67 -28.07
N SER A 265 -11.59 19.01 -27.88
CA SER A 265 -11.07 20.35 -28.17
C SER A 265 -11.26 20.72 -29.65
N SER A 266 -10.91 19.82 -30.57
CA SER A 266 -11.08 20.02 -32.00
C SER A 266 -12.56 20.19 -32.40
N ALA A 267 -13.46 19.41 -31.79
CA ALA A 267 -14.89 19.54 -32.01
C ALA A 267 -15.45 20.88 -31.49
N ALA A 268 -14.94 21.40 -30.37
CA ALA A 268 -15.31 22.72 -29.88
C ALA A 268 -14.84 23.85 -30.80
N GLU A 269 -13.65 23.75 -31.38
CA GLU A 269 -13.15 24.69 -32.38
C GLU A 269 -14.02 24.65 -33.66
N GLU A 270 -14.39 23.47 -34.15
CA GLU A 270 -15.28 23.31 -35.28
C GLU A 270 -16.67 23.91 -35.02
N ASN A 271 -17.26 23.64 -33.85
CA ASN A 271 -18.52 24.25 -33.43
C ASN A 271 -18.44 25.79 -33.44
N SER A 272 -17.35 26.37 -32.95
CA SER A 272 -17.16 27.84 -32.99
C SER A 272 -17.16 28.37 -34.42
N ALA A 273 -16.52 27.70 -35.35
CA ALA A 273 -16.50 28.09 -36.76
C ALA A 273 -17.88 27.94 -37.42
N GLU A 274 -18.63 26.89 -37.07
CA GLU A 274 -20.01 26.71 -37.56
C GLU A 274 -20.95 27.80 -37.05
N ILE A 275 -20.86 28.18 -35.78
CA ILE A 275 -21.65 29.27 -35.19
C ILE A 275 -21.45 30.57 -35.97
N ILE A 276 -20.18 30.91 -36.29
CA ILE A 276 -19.88 32.10 -37.11
C ILE A 276 -20.51 31.99 -38.49
N THR A 277 -20.50 30.84 -39.10
CA THR A 277 -21.11 30.59 -40.41
C THR A 277 -22.62 30.74 -40.37
N VAL A 278 -23.27 30.21 -39.32
CA VAL A 278 -24.71 30.34 -39.11
C VAL A 278 -25.10 31.80 -38.86
N ALA A 279 -24.29 32.56 -38.11
CA ALA A 279 -24.53 33.99 -37.87
C ALA A 279 -24.52 34.78 -39.21
N ASP A 280 -23.55 34.56 -40.09
CA ASP A 280 -23.51 35.19 -41.44
C ASP A 280 -24.75 34.83 -42.28
N MET A 281 -25.20 33.55 -42.22
CA MET A 281 -26.42 33.13 -42.91
C MET A 281 -27.69 33.80 -42.35
N VAL A 282 -27.80 33.96 -41.06
CA VAL A 282 -28.92 34.63 -40.39
C VAL A 282 -28.96 36.10 -40.78
N ASP A 283 -27.83 36.81 -40.80
CA ASP A 283 -27.77 38.21 -41.24
C ASP A 283 -28.19 38.38 -42.69
N LYS A 284 -27.77 37.49 -43.58
CA LYS A 284 -28.19 37.49 -45.01
C LYS A 284 -29.69 37.20 -45.16
N PHE A 285 -30.20 36.29 -44.35
CA PHE A 285 -31.64 35.97 -44.36
C PHE A 285 -32.47 37.10 -43.84
N ASP A 286 -32.08 37.79 -42.77
CA ASP A 286 -32.75 39.00 -42.26
C ASP A 286 -32.79 40.13 -43.30
N ALA A 287 -31.68 40.37 -43.99
CA ALA A 287 -31.64 41.33 -45.11
C ALA A 287 -32.65 40.96 -46.24
N ALA A 288 -32.67 39.70 -46.65
CA ALA A 288 -33.61 39.24 -47.70
C ALA A 288 -35.09 39.33 -47.27
N MET A 289 -35.40 39.10 -45.98
CA MET A 289 -36.73 39.30 -45.41
C MET A 289 -37.16 40.76 -45.48
N LYS A 290 -36.27 41.68 -45.07
CA LYS A 290 -36.54 43.15 -45.13
C LYS A 290 -36.83 43.60 -46.55
N ASP A 291 -36.07 43.11 -47.52
CA ASP A 291 -36.34 43.40 -48.94
C ASP A 291 -37.69 42.83 -49.40
N THR A 292 -38.04 41.61 -48.99
CA THR A 292 -39.33 40.99 -49.34
C THR A 292 -40.49 41.76 -48.72
N VAL A 293 -40.37 42.21 -47.46
CA VAL A 293 -41.40 43.09 -46.81
C VAL A 293 -41.56 44.40 -47.57
N ALA A 294 -40.48 45.03 -47.97
CA ALA A 294 -40.50 46.28 -48.74
C ALA A 294 -41.19 46.07 -50.12
N MET A 295 -40.85 44.99 -50.83
CA MET A 295 -41.51 44.66 -52.09
C MET A 295 -42.98 44.35 -51.92
N THR A 296 -43.35 43.65 -50.88
CA THR A 296 -44.74 43.28 -50.55
C THR A 296 -45.54 44.57 -50.31
N LYS A 297 -45.02 45.55 -49.56
CA LYS A 297 -45.64 46.85 -49.32
C LYS A 297 -45.85 47.65 -50.61
N ALA A 298 -44.83 47.73 -51.49
CA ALA A 298 -44.92 48.39 -52.78
C ALA A 298 -45.99 47.77 -53.71
N ASN A 299 -46.03 46.40 -53.71
CA ASN A 299 -47.10 45.70 -54.45
C ASN A 299 -48.49 45.96 -53.88
N MET A 300 -48.69 46.04 -52.57
CA MET A 300 -49.94 46.35 -51.96
C MET A 300 -50.39 47.79 -52.33
N GLU A 301 -49.48 48.78 -52.39
CA GLU A 301 -49.75 50.11 -52.86
C GLU A 301 -50.21 50.13 -54.33
N THR A 302 -49.51 49.33 -55.18
CA THR A 302 -49.93 49.20 -56.60
C THR A 302 -51.30 48.57 -56.74
N VAL A 303 -51.62 47.53 -55.97
CA VAL A 303 -52.93 46.86 -55.95
C VAL A 303 -54.03 47.81 -55.47
N ALA A 304 -53.75 48.63 -54.44
CA ALA A 304 -54.69 49.65 -53.99
C ALA A 304 -55.01 50.70 -55.07
N GLY A 305 -53.98 51.11 -55.85
CA GLY A 305 -54.14 51.98 -57.00
C GLY A 305 -55.02 51.36 -58.11
N MET A 306 -54.77 50.08 -58.44
CA MET A 306 -55.59 49.35 -59.42
C MET A 306 -57.03 49.15 -58.95
N LYS A 307 -57.27 48.84 -57.69
CA LYS A 307 -58.67 48.77 -57.12
C LYS A 307 -59.38 50.07 -57.25
N LYS A 308 -58.73 51.24 -57.02
CA LYS A 308 -59.30 52.56 -57.20
C LYS A 308 -59.72 52.78 -58.67
N ILE A 309 -58.80 52.51 -59.63
CA ILE A 309 -59.12 52.64 -61.08
C ILE A 309 -60.35 51.80 -61.50
N VAL A 310 -60.41 50.56 -61.01
CA VAL A 310 -61.50 49.59 -61.25
C VAL A 310 -62.79 50.12 -60.63
N SER A 311 -62.80 50.71 -59.45
CA SER A 311 -63.93 51.29 -58.75
C SER A 311 -64.41 52.52 -59.49
N ASP A 312 -63.54 53.47 -59.86
CA ASP A 312 -63.87 54.69 -60.59
C ASP A 312 -64.50 54.37 -61.96
N TYR A 313 -64.02 53.37 -62.66
CA TYR A 313 -64.63 52.91 -63.92
C TYR A 313 -66.04 52.33 -63.70
N LYS A 314 -66.28 51.52 -62.64
CA LYS A 314 -67.60 50.93 -62.35
C LYS A 314 -68.62 52.03 -62.01
N THR A 315 -68.22 53.06 -61.31
CA THR A 315 -69.11 54.20 -60.95
C THR A 315 -69.46 55.06 -62.15
N SER A 316 -68.49 55.33 -63.06
CA SER A 316 -68.77 56.09 -64.29
C SER A 316 -69.67 55.36 -65.30
N ASP A 317 -69.61 54.00 -65.32
CA ASP A 317 -70.45 53.15 -66.19
C ASP A 317 -71.91 53.03 -65.67
N THR A 318 -72.08 53.21 -64.34
CA THR A 318 -73.44 53.27 -63.73
C THR A 318 -74.12 54.57 -63.92
N GLU A 319 -73.41 55.72 -63.95
CA GLU A 319 -73.96 57.07 -64.20
C GLU A 319 -74.36 57.29 -65.69
N ASN A 320 -73.78 56.56 -66.62
CA ASN A 320 -73.98 56.71 -68.07
C ASN A 320 -74.99 55.72 -68.69
N LYS A 321 -75.84 55.04 -67.88
CA LYS A 321 -76.98 54.28 -68.35
C LYS A 321 -78.18 55.22 -68.47
N PRO A 322 -78.69 55.53 -69.73
CA PRO A 322 -79.94 56.25 -69.86
C PRO A 322 -81.06 55.33 -69.33
N ASP A 323 -81.98 55.94 -68.50
CA ASP A 323 -83.21 55.34 -68.07
C ASP A 323 -83.98 54.74 -69.28
N ARG A 324 -84.19 53.47 -69.25
CA ARG A 324 -85.13 52.79 -70.10
C ARG A 324 -86.06 51.87 -69.29
#